data_0115497bbd4d1b4e4b9adfa41d8e08fc
#
_entry.id   0115497bbd4d1b4e4b9adfa41d8e08fc
#
_cell.length_a   1.000
_cell.length_b   1.000
_cell.length_c   1.000
_cell.angle_alpha   90.00
_cell.angle_beta   90.00
_cell.angle_gamma   90.00
#
_symmetry.space_group_name_H-M   'P 1'
#
loop_
_entity.id
_entity.type
_entity.pdbx_description
1 polymer ?
#
loop_
_entity_poly.entity_id
_entity_poly.type
_entity_poly.pdbx_seq_one_letter_code
_entity_poly.pdbx_strand_id
1 'polypeptide(L)'
;YSNTMNPVLKWPGSKRQLLQTLVDTIPVELVQDRDVAFVEPFMGSGALFFGLPAVHARRWVLGDVNTHLMNFYVQLRDRPEEVIAAATTLQDANRTEQGYYQVRATVPDSLVDQAARVLFLNKMAFNGIWRESAAGGHNVPYNQRPQTLVVDVAALLEASARLKQATLVAGNFEDVCETIAPK
;
A
#
# COMPACT_ATOMS: atom_id res chain seq x y z
N TYR A 1 -12.38 20.51 -4.80
CA TYR A 1 -12.40 19.29 -5.61
C TYR A 1 -11.56 18.27 -4.87
N SER A 2 -12.17 17.17 -4.41
CA SER A 2 -11.54 16.17 -3.56
C SER A 2 -10.63 15.28 -4.40
N ASN A 3 -9.34 15.40 -4.20
CA ASN A 3 -8.35 14.47 -4.74
C ASN A 3 -8.34 13.19 -3.90
N THR A 4 -9.49 12.50 -3.86
CA THR A 4 -9.62 11.20 -3.18
C THR A 4 -9.42 10.08 -4.19
N MET A 5 -8.69 9.04 -3.79
CA MET A 5 -8.44 7.88 -4.62
C MET A 5 -8.65 6.57 -3.87
N ASN A 6 -8.81 5.49 -4.62
CA ASN A 6 -8.86 4.17 -4.02
C ASN A 6 -7.45 3.64 -3.73
N PRO A 7 -7.28 2.87 -2.65
CA PRO A 7 -6.04 2.14 -2.41
C PRO A 7 -5.66 1.24 -3.60
N VAL A 8 -4.38 1.20 -3.94
CA VAL A 8 -3.88 0.34 -5.02
C VAL A 8 -3.76 -1.12 -4.61
N LEU A 9 -3.65 -1.41 -3.33
CA LEU A 9 -3.64 -2.77 -2.77
C LEU A 9 -4.94 -3.06 -2.02
N LYS A 10 -5.32 -4.33 -2.01
CA LYS A 10 -6.29 -4.88 -1.04
C LYS A 10 -5.53 -5.31 0.20
N TRP A 11 -6.10 -5.04 1.37
CA TRP A 11 -5.46 -5.44 2.63
C TRP A 11 -6.50 -5.87 3.65
N PRO A 12 -6.27 -6.96 4.42
CA PRO A 12 -7.20 -7.40 5.45
C PRO A 12 -7.45 -6.30 6.47
N GLY A 13 -8.69 -6.12 6.86
CA GLY A 13 -9.08 -5.07 7.82
C GLY A 13 -9.10 -3.65 7.25
N SER A 14 -9.03 -3.48 5.92
CA SER A 14 -9.15 -2.17 5.28
C SER A 14 -10.40 -1.43 5.74
N LYS A 15 -10.23 -0.15 6.11
CA LYS A 15 -11.29 0.74 6.60
C LYS A 15 -12.11 1.41 5.49
N ARG A 16 -11.97 0.94 4.24
CA ARG A 16 -12.65 1.55 3.08
C ARG A 16 -14.16 1.67 3.26
N GLN A 17 -14.80 0.65 3.84
CA GLN A 17 -16.25 0.68 4.08
C GLN A 17 -16.66 1.66 5.19
N LEU A 18 -15.74 2.01 6.07
CA LEU A 18 -15.96 2.95 7.17
C LEU A 18 -15.41 4.35 6.86
N LEU A 19 -14.86 4.56 5.66
CA LEU A 19 -14.17 5.81 5.32
C LEU A 19 -15.05 7.04 5.59
N GLN A 20 -16.29 7.04 5.11
CA GLN A 20 -17.19 8.18 5.31
C GLN A 20 -17.46 8.42 6.80
N THR A 21 -17.75 7.37 7.56
CA THR A 21 -17.96 7.49 9.01
C THR A 21 -16.72 8.05 9.72
N LEU A 22 -15.52 7.58 9.33
CA LEU A 22 -14.26 8.08 9.90
C LEU A 22 -14.03 9.55 9.55
N VAL A 23 -14.29 9.95 8.31
CA VAL A 23 -14.17 11.33 7.85
C VAL A 23 -15.12 12.23 8.65
N ASP A 24 -16.36 11.81 8.85
CA ASP A 24 -17.38 12.59 9.58
C ASP A 24 -17.07 12.71 11.08
N THR A 25 -16.19 11.88 11.62
CA THR A 25 -15.74 11.95 13.03
C THR A 25 -14.52 12.87 13.23
N ILE A 26 -13.86 13.31 12.15
CA ILE A 26 -12.72 14.21 12.26
C ILE A 26 -13.24 15.60 12.66
N PRO A 27 -12.80 16.17 13.80
CA PRO A 27 -13.19 17.50 14.21
C PRO A 27 -12.83 18.54 13.13
N VAL A 28 -13.79 19.42 12.80
CA VAL A 28 -13.61 20.44 11.75
C VAL A 28 -12.43 21.37 12.05
N GLU A 29 -12.16 21.61 13.32
CA GLU A 29 -11.03 22.44 13.79
C GLU A 29 -9.69 21.81 13.36
N LEU A 30 -9.57 20.50 13.43
CA LEU A 30 -8.35 19.78 13.02
C LEU A 30 -8.16 19.81 11.50
N VAL A 31 -9.25 19.85 10.73
CA VAL A 31 -9.19 19.96 9.26
C VAL A 31 -8.69 21.34 8.83
N GLN A 32 -8.99 22.38 9.63
CA GLN A 32 -8.60 23.76 9.35
C GLN A 32 -7.22 24.12 9.89
N ASP A 33 -6.73 23.37 10.88
CA ASP A 33 -5.40 23.58 11.47
C ASP A 33 -4.32 22.94 10.58
N ARG A 34 -3.51 23.82 9.99
CA ARG A 34 -2.43 23.40 9.09
C ARG A 34 -1.21 22.81 9.83
N ASP A 35 -1.15 22.90 11.13
CA ASP A 35 -0.03 22.35 11.92
C ASP A 35 -0.31 20.93 12.45
N VAL A 36 -1.51 20.42 12.19
CA VAL A 36 -1.90 19.04 12.55
C VAL A 36 -1.17 18.02 11.66
N ALA A 37 -0.57 17.03 12.31
CA ALA A 37 -0.08 15.82 11.64
C ALA A 37 -1.15 14.74 11.66
N PHE A 38 -1.37 14.10 10.52
CA PHE A 38 -2.21 12.91 10.40
C PHE A 38 -1.34 11.66 10.46
N VAL A 39 -1.66 10.75 11.38
CA VAL A 39 -0.82 9.57 11.66
C VAL A 39 -1.64 8.30 11.52
N GLU A 40 -1.24 7.40 10.64
CA GLU A 40 -1.78 6.04 10.50
C GLU A 40 -0.71 5.01 10.87
N PRO A 41 -0.64 4.54 12.13
CA PRO A 41 0.37 3.58 12.56
C PRO A 41 0.05 2.13 12.14
N PHE A 42 -1.13 1.88 11.61
CA PHE A 42 -1.61 0.61 11.06
C PHE A 42 -2.17 0.84 9.65
N MET A 43 -1.32 1.34 8.76
CA MET A 43 -1.72 1.84 7.46
C MET A 43 -2.43 0.81 6.58
N GLY A 44 -1.94 -0.45 6.56
CA GLY A 44 -2.49 -1.49 5.69
C GLY A 44 -2.60 -1.02 4.23
N SER A 45 -3.82 -1.02 3.67
CA SER A 45 -4.05 -0.51 2.31
C SER A 45 -3.96 1.01 2.17
N GLY A 46 -3.82 1.76 3.26
CA GLY A 46 -3.87 3.21 3.24
C GLY A 46 -5.25 3.79 2.90
N ALA A 47 -6.33 3.06 3.24
CA ALA A 47 -7.68 3.44 2.84
C ALA A 47 -8.07 4.84 3.30
N LEU A 48 -7.65 5.24 4.50
CA LEU A 48 -7.93 6.56 5.04
C LEU A 48 -7.05 7.63 4.37
N PHE A 49 -5.75 7.39 4.27
CA PHE A 49 -4.80 8.29 3.60
C PHE A 49 -5.21 8.59 2.15
N PHE A 50 -5.50 7.55 1.36
CA PHE A 50 -5.91 7.71 -0.03
C PHE A 50 -7.34 8.25 -0.18
N GLY A 51 -8.21 7.95 0.76
CA GLY A 51 -9.61 8.38 0.75
C GLY A 51 -9.85 9.78 1.29
N LEU A 52 -8.91 10.36 2.04
CA LEU A 52 -9.00 11.74 2.52
C LEU A 52 -8.44 12.72 1.49
N PRO A 53 -9.06 13.90 1.32
CA PRO A 53 -8.48 14.97 0.53
C PRO A 53 -7.09 15.38 1.06
N ALA A 54 -6.16 15.68 0.15
CA ALA A 54 -4.80 16.06 0.49
C ALA A 54 -4.67 17.28 1.40
N VAL A 55 -5.70 18.12 1.42
CA VAL A 55 -5.75 19.37 2.21
C VAL A 55 -5.98 19.14 3.71
N HIS A 56 -6.33 17.93 4.14
CA HIS A 56 -6.68 17.63 5.52
C HIS A 56 -5.47 17.57 6.48
N ALA A 57 -4.25 17.49 5.97
CA ALA A 57 -3.07 17.60 6.82
C ALA A 57 -1.87 18.12 6.03
N ARG A 58 -1.01 18.88 6.69
CA ARG A 58 0.29 19.27 6.14
C ARG A 58 1.31 18.16 6.21
N ARG A 59 1.18 17.29 7.19
CA ARG A 59 2.11 16.22 7.48
C ARG A 59 1.36 14.93 7.62
N TRP A 60 1.72 13.97 6.79
CA TRP A 60 1.22 12.60 6.83
C TRP A 60 2.33 11.67 7.31
N VAL A 61 2.06 10.89 8.34
CA VAL A 61 2.96 9.84 8.82
C VAL A 61 2.21 8.53 8.75
N LEU A 62 2.70 7.62 7.93
CA LEU A 62 2.06 6.35 7.63
C LEU A 62 3.02 5.21 7.99
N GLY A 63 2.55 4.24 8.73
CA GLY A 63 3.36 3.11 9.12
C GLY A 63 2.61 1.80 9.17
N ASP A 64 3.37 0.73 9.08
CA ASP A 64 2.88 -0.64 9.28
C ASP A 64 4.06 -1.52 9.71
N VAL A 65 3.77 -2.54 10.50
CA VAL A 65 4.77 -3.52 10.93
C VAL A 65 5.18 -4.46 9.79
N ASN A 66 4.33 -4.59 8.75
CA ASN A 66 4.63 -5.43 7.60
C ASN A 66 5.67 -4.77 6.69
N THR A 67 6.89 -5.26 6.75
CA THR A 67 8.02 -4.71 5.99
C THR A 67 7.87 -4.86 4.48
N HIS A 68 7.21 -5.90 3.99
CA HIS A 68 6.94 -6.10 2.55
C HIS A 68 5.97 -5.04 2.03
N LEU A 69 4.92 -4.76 2.81
CA LEU A 69 3.95 -3.72 2.51
C LEU A 69 4.61 -2.34 2.47
N MET A 70 5.39 -2.02 3.50
CA MET A 70 6.06 -0.72 3.59
C MET A 70 7.12 -0.55 2.51
N ASN A 71 7.88 -1.61 2.17
CA ASN A 71 8.78 -1.58 1.02
C ASN A 71 8.03 -1.28 -0.28
N PHE A 72 6.86 -1.90 -0.51
CA PHE A 72 6.04 -1.58 -1.69
C PHE A 72 5.71 -0.09 -1.75
N TYR A 73 5.24 0.51 -0.68
CA TYR A 73 4.88 1.93 -0.68
C TYR A 73 6.10 2.86 -0.83
N VAL A 74 7.24 2.52 -0.22
CA VAL A 74 8.48 3.28 -0.37
C VAL A 74 8.97 3.24 -1.83
N GLN A 75 9.03 2.05 -2.43
CA GLN A 75 9.48 1.92 -3.82
C GLN A 75 8.50 2.58 -4.80
N LEU A 76 7.19 2.44 -4.57
CA LEU A 76 6.18 3.11 -5.39
C LEU A 76 6.28 4.64 -5.29
N ARG A 77 6.57 5.19 -4.11
CA ARG A 77 6.77 6.62 -3.91
C ARG A 77 8.00 7.13 -4.65
N ASP A 78 9.12 6.41 -4.52
CA ASP A 78 10.45 6.92 -4.91
C ASP A 78 10.87 6.48 -6.32
N ARG A 79 10.40 5.31 -6.78
CA ARG A 79 10.80 4.67 -8.05
C ARG A 79 9.59 4.06 -8.80
N PRO A 80 8.50 4.83 -9.04
CA PRO A 80 7.25 4.29 -9.57
C PRO A 80 7.41 3.62 -10.94
N GLU A 81 8.19 4.21 -11.84
CA GLU A 81 8.37 3.68 -13.18
C GLU A 81 9.05 2.31 -13.17
N GLU A 82 10.03 2.12 -12.27
CA GLU A 82 10.75 0.85 -12.14
C GLU A 82 9.84 -0.23 -11.53
N VAL A 83 9.04 0.12 -10.51
CA VAL A 83 8.05 -0.81 -9.94
C VAL A 83 7.01 -1.21 -10.97
N ILE A 84 6.50 -0.25 -11.76
CA ILE A 84 5.52 -0.50 -12.83
C ILE A 84 6.13 -1.42 -13.89
N ALA A 85 7.36 -1.16 -14.35
CA ALA A 85 8.04 -1.98 -15.36
C ALA A 85 8.26 -3.42 -14.85
N ALA A 86 8.75 -3.58 -13.63
CA ALA A 86 8.98 -4.89 -13.02
C ALA A 86 7.65 -5.66 -12.82
N ALA A 87 6.60 -4.98 -12.34
CA ALA A 87 5.29 -5.59 -12.16
C ALA A 87 4.63 -5.98 -13.50
N THR A 88 4.83 -5.19 -14.55
CA THR A 88 4.36 -5.50 -15.91
C THR A 88 5.05 -6.76 -16.42
N THR A 89 6.35 -6.88 -16.25
CA THR A 89 7.11 -8.09 -16.59
C THR A 89 6.57 -9.32 -15.86
N LEU A 90 6.32 -9.21 -14.56
CA LEU A 90 5.72 -10.30 -13.78
C LEU A 90 4.32 -10.66 -14.28
N GLN A 91 3.48 -9.67 -14.54
CA GLN A 91 2.13 -9.87 -15.05
C GLN A 91 2.13 -10.63 -16.39
N ASP A 92 2.98 -10.22 -17.32
CA ASP A 92 2.96 -10.76 -18.68
C ASP A 92 3.53 -12.19 -18.73
N ALA A 93 4.53 -12.48 -17.90
CA ALA A 93 5.17 -13.79 -17.86
C ALA A 93 4.42 -14.83 -17.00
N ASN A 94 3.57 -14.42 -16.06
CA ASN A 94 3.09 -15.30 -14.97
C ASN A 94 1.57 -15.30 -14.79
N ARG A 95 0.79 -15.25 -15.85
CA ARG A 95 -0.70 -15.23 -15.79
C ARG A 95 -1.33 -16.57 -15.42
N THR A 96 -0.55 -17.65 -15.45
CA THR A 96 -1.02 -18.99 -15.12
C THR A 96 -0.88 -19.29 -13.63
N GLU A 97 -1.60 -20.32 -13.16
CA GLU A 97 -1.47 -20.81 -11.80
C GLU A 97 -0.01 -21.22 -11.48
N GLN A 98 0.65 -21.92 -12.41
CA GLN A 98 2.06 -22.30 -12.26
C GLN A 98 2.95 -21.06 -12.12
N GLY A 99 2.77 -20.04 -12.97
CA GLY A 99 3.50 -18.79 -12.89
C GLY A 99 3.28 -18.06 -11.56
N TYR A 100 2.04 -18.02 -11.08
CA TYR A 100 1.74 -17.48 -9.76
C TYR A 100 2.53 -18.16 -8.64
N TYR A 101 2.54 -19.49 -8.61
CA TYR A 101 3.27 -20.22 -7.59
C TYR A 101 4.78 -20.08 -7.70
N GLN A 102 5.33 -19.91 -8.90
CA GLN A 102 6.75 -19.58 -9.10
C GLN A 102 7.10 -18.22 -8.48
N VAL A 103 6.32 -17.18 -8.78
CA VAL A 103 6.52 -15.85 -8.19
C VAL A 103 6.33 -15.88 -6.67
N ARG A 104 5.37 -16.67 -6.18
CA ARG A 104 5.14 -16.83 -4.74
C ARG A 104 6.33 -17.47 -4.03
N ALA A 105 6.97 -18.47 -4.65
CA ALA A 105 8.08 -19.23 -4.05
C ALA A 105 9.41 -18.46 -4.07
N THR A 106 9.58 -17.49 -4.96
CA THR A 106 10.84 -16.78 -5.17
C THR A 106 10.77 -15.36 -4.63
N VAL A 107 11.64 -15.03 -3.67
CA VAL A 107 11.83 -13.66 -3.20
C VAL A 107 13.04 -13.07 -3.90
N PRO A 108 12.88 -12.01 -4.72
CA PRO A 108 14.00 -11.38 -5.40
C PRO A 108 14.88 -10.56 -4.43
N ASP A 109 16.13 -10.33 -4.82
CA ASP A 109 17.08 -9.55 -4.00
C ASP A 109 16.81 -8.04 -4.07
N SER A 110 16.39 -7.53 -5.23
CA SER A 110 16.11 -6.11 -5.45
C SER A 110 14.84 -5.66 -4.71
N LEU A 111 14.92 -4.54 -4.01
CA LEU A 111 13.77 -3.95 -3.30
C LEU A 111 12.64 -3.54 -4.26
N VAL A 112 12.98 -3.10 -5.48
CA VAL A 112 11.99 -2.79 -6.52
C VAL A 112 11.27 -4.05 -6.98
N ASP A 113 12.01 -5.13 -7.23
CA ASP A 113 11.40 -6.40 -7.66
C ASP A 113 10.58 -7.03 -6.52
N GLN A 114 11.00 -6.87 -5.27
CA GLN A 114 10.18 -7.25 -4.10
C GLN A 114 8.88 -6.45 -4.04
N ALA A 115 8.92 -5.15 -4.31
CA ALA A 115 7.71 -4.31 -4.38
C ALA A 115 6.78 -4.73 -5.52
N ALA A 116 7.32 -4.97 -6.71
CA ALA A 116 6.57 -5.51 -7.84
C ALA A 116 5.93 -6.87 -7.53
N ARG A 117 6.66 -7.73 -6.82
CA ARG A 117 6.16 -9.03 -6.36
C ARG A 117 5.00 -8.87 -5.37
N VAL A 118 5.07 -7.92 -4.44
CA VAL A 118 3.95 -7.63 -3.51
C VAL A 118 2.71 -7.24 -4.28
N LEU A 119 2.82 -6.34 -5.26
CA LEU A 119 1.71 -5.93 -6.11
C LEU A 119 1.12 -7.12 -6.88
N PHE A 120 1.97 -7.91 -7.53
CA PHE A 120 1.55 -9.10 -8.30
C PHE A 120 0.81 -10.10 -7.40
N LEU A 121 1.40 -10.50 -6.28
CA LEU A 121 0.79 -11.45 -5.36
C LEU A 121 -0.51 -10.93 -4.77
N ASN A 122 -0.58 -9.65 -4.41
CA ASN A 122 -1.80 -9.04 -3.89
C ASN A 122 -2.96 -9.09 -4.90
N LYS A 123 -2.69 -8.84 -6.18
CA LYS A 123 -3.72 -8.86 -7.23
C LYS A 123 -4.11 -10.28 -7.65
N MET A 124 -3.15 -11.19 -7.72
CA MET A 124 -3.35 -12.56 -8.22
C MET A 124 -3.71 -13.57 -7.14
N ALA A 125 -3.57 -13.22 -5.86
CA ALA A 125 -3.97 -14.07 -4.74
C ALA A 125 -5.50 -14.10 -4.56
N PHE A 126 -5.98 -15.19 -3.98
CA PHE A 126 -7.40 -15.35 -3.62
C PHE A 126 -7.85 -14.21 -2.70
N ASN A 127 -8.89 -13.50 -3.12
CA ASN A 127 -9.46 -12.32 -2.45
C ASN A 127 -8.49 -11.16 -2.18
N GLY A 128 -7.29 -11.16 -2.77
CA GLY A 128 -6.28 -10.13 -2.51
C GLY A 128 -5.76 -10.15 -1.07
N ILE A 129 -5.80 -11.29 -0.41
CA ILE A 129 -5.32 -11.44 0.96
C ILE A 129 -3.80 -11.49 0.97
N TRP A 130 -3.17 -10.76 1.91
CA TRP A 130 -1.78 -10.99 2.27
C TRP A 130 -1.72 -11.81 3.56
N ARG A 131 -1.09 -12.96 3.50
CA ARG A 131 -0.89 -13.84 4.65
C ARG A 131 0.44 -14.57 4.50
N GLU A 132 1.17 -14.66 5.59
CA GLU A 132 2.44 -15.37 5.69
C GLU A 132 2.32 -16.59 6.58
N SER A 133 3.06 -17.63 6.27
CA SER A 133 3.23 -18.80 7.13
C SER A 133 4.11 -18.46 8.34
N ALA A 134 4.12 -19.31 9.33
CA ALA A 134 5.04 -19.17 10.48
C ALA A 134 6.53 -19.16 10.04
N ALA A 135 6.85 -19.71 8.88
CA ALA A 135 8.18 -19.67 8.27
C ALA A 135 8.46 -18.39 7.44
N GLY A 136 7.53 -17.43 7.42
CA GLY A 136 7.70 -16.12 6.78
C GLY A 136 7.38 -16.06 5.28
N GLY A 137 6.88 -17.14 4.67
CA GLY A 137 6.54 -17.15 3.23
C GLY A 137 5.06 -16.83 2.97
N HIS A 138 4.77 -16.04 1.91
CA HIS A 138 3.41 -15.80 1.45
C HIS A 138 2.72 -17.13 1.10
N ASN A 139 1.53 -17.38 1.64
CA ASN A 139 0.89 -18.71 1.57
C ASN A 139 -0.56 -18.70 1.06
N VAL A 140 -1.00 -17.60 0.43
CA VAL A 140 -2.35 -17.51 -0.15
C VAL A 140 -2.39 -18.22 -1.51
N PRO A 141 -3.47 -18.96 -1.84
CA PRO A 141 -3.61 -19.60 -3.13
C PRO A 141 -3.89 -18.62 -4.26
N TYR A 142 -3.71 -19.08 -5.50
CA TYR A 142 -4.04 -18.35 -6.72
C TYR A 142 -5.56 -18.08 -6.83
N ASN A 143 -5.93 -16.92 -7.39
CA ASN A 143 -7.32 -16.50 -7.55
C ASN A 143 -8.06 -17.17 -8.71
N GLN A 144 -7.39 -17.97 -9.53
CA GLN A 144 -7.92 -18.64 -10.73
C GLN A 144 -8.46 -17.67 -11.81
N ARG A 145 -7.95 -16.44 -11.86
CA ARG A 145 -8.36 -15.39 -12.80
C ARG A 145 -7.15 -14.85 -13.57
N PRO A 146 -6.74 -15.53 -14.67
CA PRO A 146 -5.54 -15.14 -15.44
C PRO A 146 -5.65 -13.75 -16.06
N GLN A 147 -6.87 -13.25 -16.29
CA GLN A 147 -7.14 -11.93 -16.85
C GLN A 147 -7.10 -10.78 -15.82
N THR A 148 -6.80 -11.08 -14.55
CA THR A 148 -6.69 -10.03 -13.51
C THR A 148 -5.69 -8.95 -13.94
N LEU A 149 -6.13 -7.70 -13.91
CA LEU A 149 -5.24 -6.55 -14.12
C LEU A 149 -4.38 -6.36 -12.86
N VAL A 150 -3.10 -6.63 -12.98
CA VAL A 150 -2.12 -6.41 -11.90
C VAL A 150 -1.66 -4.96 -11.91
N VAL A 151 -1.32 -4.43 -13.09
CA VAL A 151 -0.74 -3.11 -13.26
C VAL A 151 -1.76 -2.16 -13.86
N ASP A 152 -2.30 -1.28 -13.03
CA ASP A 152 -3.03 -0.08 -13.44
C ASP A 152 -2.06 1.10 -13.33
N VAL A 153 -1.45 1.47 -14.45
CA VAL A 153 -0.39 2.49 -14.51
C VAL A 153 -0.88 3.83 -13.97
N ALA A 154 -2.09 4.25 -14.37
CA ALA A 154 -2.63 5.54 -13.93
C ALA A 154 -2.84 5.58 -12.41
N ALA A 155 -3.45 4.53 -11.84
CA ALA A 155 -3.68 4.44 -10.39
C ALA A 155 -2.36 4.36 -9.60
N LEU A 156 -1.34 3.66 -10.11
CA LEU A 156 -0.04 3.55 -9.46
C LEU A 156 0.72 4.90 -9.47
N LEU A 157 0.70 5.63 -10.58
CA LEU A 157 1.32 6.95 -10.66
C LEU A 157 0.61 7.98 -9.79
N GLU A 158 -0.73 7.94 -9.73
CA GLU A 158 -1.51 8.79 -8.84
C GLU A 158 -1.18 8.50 -7.36
N ALA A 159 -1.10 7.22 -6.99
CA ALA A 159 -0.71 6.80 -5.64
C ALA A 159 0.72 7.24 -5.30
N SER A 160 1.67 7.10 -6.24
CA SER A 160 3.04 7.59 -6.07
C SER A 160 3.08 9.09 -5.79
N ALA A 161 2.38 9.88 -6.59
CA ALA A 161 2.31 11.33 -6.40
C ALA A 161 1.72 11.70 -5.03
N ARG A 162 0.71 10.98 -4.57
CA ARG A 162 0.10 11.16 -3.25
C ARG A 162 1.06 10.80 -2.13
N LEU A 163 1.78 9.68 -2.25
CA LEU A 163 2.74 9.19 -1.25
C LEU A 163 3.93 10.13 -1.03
N LYS A 164 4.28 10.98 -2.00
CA LYS A 164 5.34 12.00 -1.87
C LYS A 164 5.06 13.01 -0.75
N GLN A 165 3.80 13.14 -0.31
CA GLN A 165 3.38 14.00 0.79
C GLN A 165 3.51 13.33 2.17
N ALA A 166 3.91 12.05 2.21
CA ALA A 166 3.93 11.25 3.43
C ALA A 166 5.33 10.81 3.84
N THR A 167 5.55 10.79 5.16
CA THR A 167 6.64 10.05 5.78
C THR A 167 6.19 8.61 5.96
N LEU A 168 6.97 7.64 5.47
CA LEU A 168 6.68 6.21 5.56
C LEU A 168 7.60 5.56 6.59
N VAL A 169 7.04 4.78 7.50
CA VAL A 169 7.76 4.12 8.60
C VAL A 169 7.44 2.63 8.61
N ALA A 170 8.46 1.80 8.39
CA ALA A 170 8.35 0.35 8.58
C ALA A 170 8.68 0.03 10.05
N GLY A 171 7.67 -0.24 10.85
CA GLY A 171 7.85 -0.49 12.28
C GLY A 171 6.53 -0.66 13.02
N ASN A 172 6.63 -0.83 14.33
CA ASN A 172 5.47 -0.90 15.21
C ASN A 172 4.84 0.50 15.39
N PHE A 173 3.70 0.59 16.07
CA PHE A 173 3.00 1.86 16.27
C PHE A 173 3.81 2.87 17.10
N GLU A 174 4.67 2.41 18.00
CA GLU A 174 5.54 3.26 18.82
C GLU A 174 6.57 3.95 17.93
N ASP A 175 7.24 3.20 17.04
CA ASP A 175 8.20 3.73 16.06
C ASP A 175 7.56 4.82 15.18
N VAL A 176 6.29 4.60 14.77
CA VAL A 176 5.54 5.56 13.96
C VAL A 176 5.23 6.83 14.77
N CYS A 177 4.77 6.68 16.01
CA CYS A 177 4.44 7.81 16.88
C CYS A 177 5.66 8.63 17.29
N GLU A 178 6.83 8.01 17.47
CA GLU A 178 8.07 8.71 17.79
C GLU A 178 8.49 9.72 16.73
N THR A 179 8.09 9.51 15.46
CA THR A 179 8.42 10.45 14.37
C THR A 179 7.75 11.82 14.52
N ILE A 180 6.72 11.93 15.34
CA ILE A 180 5.96 13.16 15.57
C ILE A 180 6.13 13.70 17.00
N ALA A 181 6.83 12.98 17.88
CA ALA A 181 7.10 13.44 19.24
C ALA A 181 7.86 14.79 19.20
N PRO A 182 7.49 15.75 20.04
CA PRO A 182 8.27 16.99 20.18
C PRO A 182 9.67 16.63 20.69
N LYS A 183 10.67 17.18 20.01
CA LYS A 183 12.08 17.04 20.42
C LYS A 183 12.38 17.95 21.58
#